data_7b9b50653142ae734f8f9d24b1dc512a
#
_entry.id   7b9b50653142ae734f8f9d24b1dc512a
#
_cell.length_a   1.000
_cell.length_b   1.000
_cell.length_c   1.000
_cell.angle_alpha   90.00
_cell.angle_beta   90.00
_cell.angle_gamma   90.00
#
_symmetry.space_group_name_H-M   'P 1'
#
loop_
_entity.id
_entity.type
_entity.pdbx_description
1 polymer ?
#
loop_
_entity_poly.entity_id
_entity_poly.type
_entity_poly.pdbx_seq_one_letter_code
_entity_poly.pdbx_strand_id
1 'polypeptide(L)'
;MNNLMSPRLIATALFVVSISLPAAAQSVVGKGRTGPTPDPVNLDITGLFQAKFASVGSDLFIAGQPTEKALRDLKAKGVTTVINLRMPEEMKQIGFDEAALLKELGMNYVHIPMRGSAENPYGPKQLDQFAAAIAAADGKVLLHCTVAWRASHIWAAYLIRDRAVPVATALAQTRSINLRDEAPFGGQQPIEGFLGRTIPELAKPK
;
A
#
# COMPACT_ATOMS: atom_id res chain seq x y z
N MET A 1 -7.09 -75.97 8.32
CA MET A 1 -6.75 -74.89 9.27
C MET A 1 -6.02 -73.79 8.46
N ASN A 2 -6.74 -72.83 7.89
CA ASN A 2 -6.20 -71.77 7.02
C ASN A 2 -6.14 -70.46 7.81
N ASN A 3 -4.94 -69.99 8.05
CA ASN A 3 -4.65 -68.68 8.69
C ASN A 3 -4.55 -67.63 7.59
N LEU A 4 -5.57 -66.78 7.43
CA LEU A 4 -5.57 -65.59 6.56
C LEU A 4 -4.92 -64.43 7.32
N MET A 5 -3.70 -64.06 6.92
CA MET A 5 -3.03 -62.82 7.34
C MET A 5 -3.61 -61.60 6.58
N SER A 6 -4.27 -60.70 7.27
CA SER A 6 -4.69 -59.40 6.75
C SER A 6 -3.52 -58.43 6.61
N PRO A 7 -3.38 -57.70 5.50
CA PRO A 7 -2.36 -56.65 5.38
C PRO A 7 -2.80 -55.41 6.13
N ARG A 8 -1.94 -54.95 7.05
CA ARG A 8 -2.07 -53.63 7.73
C ARG A 8 -1.66 -52.51 6.78
N LEU A 9 -2.63 -51.70 6.37
CA LEU A 9 -2.36 -50.43 5.69
C LEU A 9 -1.69 -49.47 6.69
N ILE A 10 -0.43 -49.10 6.38
CA ILE A 10 0.27 -48.02 7.06
C ILE A 10 -0.10 -46.73 6.35
N ALA A 11 -0.97 -45.92 6.95
CA ALA A 11 -1.27 -44.58 6.47
C ALA A 11 -0.10 -43.63 6.83
N THR A 12 0.70 -43.27 5.85
CA THR A 12 1.74 -42.23 6.02
C THR A 12 1.08 -40.87 5.98
N ALA A 13 0.94 -40.22 7.13
CA ALA A 13 0.47 -38.86 7.22
C ALA A 13 1.57 -37.90 6.74
N LEU A 14 1.40 -37.28 5.57
CA LEU A 14 2.24 -36.18 5.12
C LEU A 14 1.92 -34.93 5.98
N PHE A 15 2.81 -34.60 6.90
CA PHE A 15 2.78 -33.32 7.60
C PHE A 15 3.29 -32.23 6.65
N VAL A 16 2.39 -31.43 6.07
CA VAL A 16 2.76 -30.20 5.35
C VAL A 16 3.11 -29.14 6.40
N VAL A 17 4.41 -28.95 6.63
CA VAL A 17 4.91 -27.84 7.44
C VAL A 17 4.79 -26.56 6.62
N SER A 18 3.77 -25.77 6.88
CA SER A 18 3.65 -24.41 6.33
C SER A 18 4.68 -23.52 7.03
N ILE A 19 5.80 -23.24 6.38
CA ILE A 19 6.79 -22.26 6.85
C ILE A 19 6.20 -20.87 6.56
N SER A 20 5.61 -20.24 7.55
CA SER A 20 5.19 -18.83 7.48
C SER A 20 6.44 -17.95 7.58
N LEU A 21 6.78 -17.22 6.51
CA LEU A 21 7.78 -16.16 6.57
C LEU A 21 7.30 -15.07 7.56
N PRO A 22 8.24 -14.42 8.30
CA PRO A 22 7.86 -13.29 9.15
C PRO A 22 7.17 -12.21 8.31
N ALA A 23 6.13 -11.57 8.87
CA ALA A 23 5.29 -10.59 8.16
C ALA A 23 6.11 -9.50 7.43
N ALA A 24 7.20 -9.03 8.05
CA ALA A 24 8.10 -8.03 7.47
C ALA A 24 8.86 -8.50 6.21
N ALA A 25 8.94 -9.81 5.97
CA ALA A 25 9.63 -10.38 4.82
C ALA A 25 8.70 -10.70 3.64
N GLN A 26 7.38 -10.50 3.80
CA GLN A 26 6.42 -10.78 2.73
C GLN A 26 6.39 -9.64 1.72
N SER A 27 6.52 -9.97 0.44
CA SER A 27 6.40 -9.02 -0.66
C SER A 27 4.94 -8.70 -0.95
N VAL A 28 4.62 -7.42 -1.13
CA VAL A 28 3.26 -6.94 -1.44
C VAL A 28 3.17 -6.25 -2.80
N VAL A 29 4.32 -5.94 -3.41
CA VAL A 29 4.45 -5.29 -4.71
C VAL A 29 4.66 -6.33 -5.82
N GLY A 30 4.29 -5.98 -7.05
CA GLY A 30 4.48 -6.81 -8.23
C GLY A 30 3.22 -7.55 -8.67
N LYS A 31 3.28 -8.05 -9.92
CA LYS A 31 2.17 -8.69 -10.61
C LYS A 31 1.78 -10.03 -9.96
N GLY A 32 0.47 -10.29 -9.87
CA GLY A 32 -0.07 -11.58 -9.42
C GLY A 32 0.03 -11.82 -7.91
N ARG A 33 0.35 -10.81 -7.12
CA ARG A 33 0.36 -10.92 -5.65
C ARG A 33 -1.06 -10.99 -5.12
N THR A 34 -1.43 -12.10 -4.49
CA THR A 34 -2.72 -12.34 -3.86
C THR A 34 -2.53 -12.77 -2.41
N GLY A 35 -3.60 -12.72 -1.61
CA GLY A 35 -3.59 -13.17 -0.23
C GLY A 35 -3.36 -12.06 0.80
N PRO A 36 -3.29 -12.41 2.09
CA PRO A 36 -3.18 -11.47 3.18
C PRO A 36 -1.90 -10.64 3.07
N THR A 37 -2.03 -9.36 3.35
CA THR A 37 -0.89 -8.44 3.45
C THR A 37 -0.44 -8.35 4.90
N PRO A 38 0.89 -8.22 5.15
CA PRO A 38 1.38 -8.01 6.50
C PRO A 38 0.88 -6.67 7.06
N ASP A 39 0.77 -6.61 8.38
CA ASP A 39 0.44 -5.35 9.04
C ASP A 39 1.53 -4.30 8.82
N PRO A 40 1.15 -3.03 8.65
CA PRO A 40 2.10 -1.94 8.53
C PRO A 40 2.94 -1.78 9.78
N VAL A 41 4.22 -1.51 9.60
CA VAL A 41 5.15 -1.16 10.67
C VAL A 41 5.51 0.31 10.54
N ASN A 42 5.13 1.12 11.55
CA ASN A 42 5.53 2.52 11.58
C ASN A 42 7.03 2.65 11.84
N LEU A 43 7.68 3.48 11.05
CA LEU A 43 9.11 3.72 11.09
C LEU A 43 9.39 5.14 11.60
N ASP A 44 10.61 5.36 12.08
CA ASP A 44 11.04 6.69 12.50
C ASP A 44 11.16 7.61 11.28
N ILE A 45 10.55 8.79 11.37
CA ILE A 45 10.59 9.81 10.31
C ILE A 45 11.89 10.64 10.35
N THR A 46 12.51 10.80 11.51
CA THR A 46 13.79 11.51 11.79
C THR A 46 14.01 12.78 10.95
N GLY A 47 12.96 13.58 10.72
CA GLY A 47 13.00 14.75 9.85
C GLY A 47 13.10 14.46 8.35
N LEU A 48 13.05 13.20 7.93
CA LEU A 48 13.15 12.80 6.54
C LEU A 48 11.80 12.73 5.81
N PHE A 49 10.71 12.58 6.58
CA PHE A 49 9.35 12.52 6.04
C PHE A 49 8.42 13.44 6.82
N GLN A 50 7.41 13.99 6.15
CA GLN A 50 6.37 14.74 6.81
C GLN A 50 5.34 13.78 7.45
N ALA A 51 5.16 13.89 8.75
CA ALA A 51 4.15 13.25 9.59
C ALA A 51 4.28 11.72 9.75
N LYS A 52 4.40 10.94 8.66
CA LYS A 52 4.31 9.48 8.71
C LYS A 52 5.31 8.81 7.77
N PHE A 53 5.81 7.65 8.21
CA PHE A 53 6.58 6.72 7.39
C PHE A 53 6.32 5.30 7.91
N ALA A 54 5.83 4.42 7.05
CA ALA A 54 5.54 3.02 7.40
C ALA A 54 6.02 2.08 6.30
N SER A 55 6.42 0.86 6.67
CA SER A 55 6.63 -0.24 5.75
C SER A 55 5.44 -1.21 5.78
N VAL A 56 5.10 -1.77 4.62
CA VAL A 56 4.16 -2.87 4.47
C VAL A 56 4.89 -4.01 3.77
N GLY A 57 5.09 -5.10 4.48
CA GLY A 57 5.95 -6.17 3.99
C GLY A 57 7.39 -5.71 3.77
N SER A 58 8.05 -6.35 2.78
CA SER A 58 9.47 -6.10 2.48
C SER A 58 9.72 -5.02 1.44
N ASP A 59 8.69 -4.59 0.69
CA ASP A 59 8.85 -3.88 -0.58
C ASP A 59 7.91 -2.70 -0.81
N LEU A 60 7.01 -2.36 0.11
CA LEU A 60 6.19 -1.15 0.04
C LEU A 60 6.47 -0.23 1.23
N PHE A 61 6.68 1.04 0.93
CA PHE A 61 6.70 2.12 1.90
C PHE A 61 5.54 3.08 1.66
N ILE A 62 4.86 3.49 2.73
CA ILE A 62 3.77 4.49 2.69
C ILE A 62 4.16 5.65 3.58
N ALA A 63 4.22 6.86 3.02
CA ALA A 63 4.77 8.01 3.72
C ALA A 63 4.05 9.34 3.44
N GLY A 64 4.33 10.33 4.30
CA GLY A 64 4.17 11.73 3.94
C GLY A 64 5.29 12.19 2.99
N GLN A 65 5.33 13.49 2.68
CA GLN A 65 6.32 14.04 1.75
C GLN A 65 7.75 13.70 2.19
N PRO A 66 8.53 13.02 1.34
CA PRO A 66 9.95 12.79 1.59
C PRO A 66 10.77 14.06 1.33
N THR A 67 11.91 14.17 2.01
CA THR A 67 12.99 15.11 1.64
C THR A 67 13.84 14.51 0.50
N GLU A 68 14.70 15.34 -0.14
CA GLU A 68 15.69 14.84 -1.11
C GLU A 68 16.57 13.74 -0.50
N LYS A 69 17.04 13.96 0.74
CA LYS A 69 17.83 12.97 1.46
C LYS A 69 17.08 11.65 1.63
N ALA A 70 15.80 11.69 2.00
CA ALA A 70 14.98 10.50 2.13
C ALA A 70 14.88 9.71 0.82
N LEU A 71 14.71 10.38 -0.32
CA LEU A 71 14.65 9.74 -1.64
C LEU A 71 15.98 9.07 -2.00
N ARG A 72 17.11 9.72 -1.75
CA ARG A 72 18.45 9.13 -1.95
C ARG A 72 18.68 7.90 -1.04
N ASP A 73 18.30 7.99 0.22
CA ASP A 73 18.40 6.88 1.18
C ASP A 73 17.49 5.70 0.77
N LEU A 74 16.28 5.96 0.26
CA LEU A 74 15.37 4.93 -0.22
C LEU A 74 15.88 4.27 -1.50
N LYS A 75 16.51 5.02 -2.42
CA LYS A 75 17.20 4.43 -3.58
C LYS A 75 18.25 3.42 -3.15
N ALA A 76 19.08 3.77 -2.16
CA ALA A 76 20.10 2.87 -1.62
C ALA A 76 19.50 1.62 -0.95
N LYS A 77 18.24 1.70 -0.46
CA LYS A 77 17.48 0.58 0.11
C LYS A 77 16.70 -0.25 -0.95
N GLY A 78 16.87 0.06 -2.24
CA GLY A 78 16.28 -0.69 -3.35
C GLY A 78 14.88 -0.21 -3.77
N VAL A 79 14.48 1.01 -3.42
CA VAL A 79 13.28 1.62 -4.00
C VAL A 79 13.57 1.97 -5.46
N THR A 80 12.74 1.45 -6.37
CA THR A 80 12.84 1.67 -7.81
C THR A 80 11.69 2.51 -8.36
N THR A 81 10.59 2.62 -7.63
CA THR A 81 9.39 3.34 -8.06
C THR A 81 8.86 4.24 -6.95
N VAL A 82 8.54 5.48 -7.29
CA VAL A 82 7.89 6.46 -6.42
C VAL A 82 6.53 6.82 -7.01
N ILE A 83 5.48 6.63 -6.23
CA ILE A 83 4.10 6.99 -6.57
C ILE A 83 3.70 8.20 -5.74
N ASN A 84 3.50 9.34 -6.39
CA ASN A 84 3.15 10.61 -5.77
C ASN A 84 1.68 10.96 -6.03
N LEU A 85 0.92 11.21 -4.97
CA LEU A 85 -0.51 11.55 -5.04
C LEU A 85 -0.80 13.05 -4.85
N ARG A 86 0.23 13.88 -4.74
CA ARG A 86 0.07 15.32 -4.49
C ARG A 86 -0.32 16.07 -5.76
N MET A 87 -1.01 17.17 -5.56
CA MET A 87 -1.35 18.07 -6.67
C MET A 87 -0.09 18.83 -7.17
N PRO A 88 -0.03 19.21 -8.46
CA PRO A 88 1.12 19.97 -8.98
C PRO A 88 1.42 21.26 -8.22
N GLU A 89 0.40 21.97 -7.73
CA GLU A 89 0.57 23.18 -6.95
C GLU A 89 1.13 22.91 -5.54
N GLU A 90 0.87 21.72 -4.96
CA GLU A 90 1.50 21.30 -3.71
C GLU A 90 2.99 21.00 -3.93
N MET A 91 3.36 20.47 -5.10
CA MET A 91 4.74 20.13 -5.43
C MET A 91 5.62 21.38 -5.60
N LYS A 92 5.05 22.51 -6.00
CA LYS A 92 5.79 23.80 -6.08
C LYS A 92 6.25 24.32 -4.71
N GLN A 93 5.74 23.77 -3.62
CA GLN A 93 6.00 24.23 -2.25
C GLN A 93 7.09 23.41 -1.53
N ILE A 94 7.65 22.35 -2.13
CA ILE A 94 8.58 21.46 -1.43
C ILE A 94 10.06 21.86 -1.50
N GLY A 95 10.40 22.90 -2.23
CA GLY A 95 11.76 23.45 -2.29
C GLY A 95 12.74 22.70 -3.20
N PHE A 96 12.33 21.63 -3.88
CA PHE A 96 13.12 20.90 -4.88
C PHE A 96 12.21 20.30 -5.97
N ASP A 97 12.80 19.93 -7.11
CA ASP A 97 12.09 19.23 -8.19
C ASP A 97 12.22 17.72 -7.97
N GLU A 98 11.14 17.12 -7.43
CA GLU A 98 11.11 15.67 -7.14
C GLU A 98 11.21 14.83 -8.42
N ALA A 99 10.57 15.25 -9.52
CA ALA A 99 10.61 14.51 -10.76
C ALA A 99 12.02 14.50 -11.39
N ALA A 100 12.70 15.65 -11.37
CA ALA A 100 14.09 15.77 -11.83
C ALA A 100 15.05 14.93 -10.96
N LEU A 101 14.89 14.98 -9.64
CA LEU A 101 15.68 14.16 -8.70
C LEU A 101 15.49 12.66 -8.95
N LEU A 102 14.25 12.20 -9.08
CA LEU A 102 13.97 10.78 -9.30
C LEU A 102 14.53 10.29 -10.65
N LYS A 103 14.48 11.13 -11.69
CA LYS A 103 15.12 10.86 -12.97
C LYS A 103 16.66 10.75 -12.81
N GLU A 104 17.29 11.66 -12.08
CA GLU A 104 18.74 11.61 -11.76
C GLU A 104 19.10 10.29 -11.07
N LEU A 105 18.25 9.85 -10.10
CA LEU A 105 18.45 8.61 -9.34
C LEU A 105 18.12 7.34 -10.12
N GLY A 106 17.61 7.45 -11.36
CA GLY A 106 17.16 6.30 -12.14
C GLY A 106 16.01 5.56 -11.48
N MET A 107 15.04 6.29 -10.89
CA MET A 107 13.83 5.77 -10.28
C MET A 107 12.62 6.10 -11.16
N ASN A 108 11.67 5.18 -11.24
CA ASN A 108 10.40 5.41 -11.93
C ASN A 108 9.54 6.38 -11.10
N TYR A 109 9.00 7.40 -11.76
CA TYR A 109 8.10 8.37 -11.15
C TYR A 109 6.70 8.23 -11.71
N VAL A 110 5.73 7.91 -10.86
CA VAL A 110 4.31 7.79 -11.21
C VAL A 110 3.54 8.88 -10.47
N HIS A 111 3.03 9.87 -11.20
CA HIS A 111 2.28 10.97 -10.60
C HIS A 111 0.78 10.78 -10.84
N ILE A 112 0.02 10.62 -9.77
CA ILE A 112 -1.43 10.41 -9.78
C ILE A 112 -2.08 11.50 -8.91
N PRO A 113 -2.17 12.75 -9.40
CA PRO A 113 -2.67 13.86 -8.60
C PRO A 113 -4.14 13.67 -8.26
N MET A 114 -4.49 13.89 -6.98
CA MET A 114 -5.85 13.79 -6.48
C MET A 114 -6.09 14.67 -5.25
N ARG A 115 -7.28 15.25 -5.14
CA ARG A 115 -7.70 16.05 -3.98
C ARG A 115 -9.18 15.90 -3.63
N GLY A 116 -9.94 15.11 -4.41
CA GLY A 116 -11.38 14.93 -4.22
C GLY A 116 -12.25 16.02 -4.88
N SER A 117 -11.68 16.86 -5.75
CA SER A 117 -12.45 17.76 -6.62
C SER A 117 -13.01 17.04 -7.84
N ALA A 118 -13.92 17.67 -8.57
CA ALA A 118 -14.49 17.11 -9.80
C ALA A 118 -13.41 16.80 -10.86
N GLU A 119 -12.38 17.65 -10.96
CA GLU A 119 -11.29 17.52 -11.92
C GLU A 119 -10.23 16.49 -11.46
N ASN A 120 -10.07 16.35 -10.14
CA ASN A 120 -9.07 15.47 -9.52
C ASN A 120 -9.71 14.61 -8.41
N PRO A 121 -10.64 13.70 -8.77
CA PRO A 121 -11.45 12.97 -7.81
C PRO A 121 -10.64 11.87 -7.10
N TYR A 122 -11.19 11.41 -5.99
CA TYR A 122 -10.86 10.09 -5.47
C TYR A 122 -11.75 9.07 -6.20
N GLY A 123 -11.28 8.54 -7.33
CA GLY A 123 -12.13 7.75 -8.21
C GLY A 123 -11.51 6.44 -8.70
N PRO A 124 -12.31 5.57 -9.35
CA PRO A 124 -11.82 4.27 -9.85
C PRO A 124 -10.63 4.40 -10.80
N LYS A 125 -10.60 5.44 -11.64
CA LYS A 125 -9.48 5.69 -12.57
C LYS A 125 -8.15 5.87 -11.83
N GLN A 126 -8.12 6.61 -10.73
CA GLN A 126 -6.92 6.80 -9.92
C GLN A 126 -6.49 5.49 -9.25
N LEU A 127 -7.45 4.69 -8.81
CA LEU A 127 -7.16 3.36 -8.27
C LEU A 127 -6.61 2.41 -9.33
N ASP A 128 -7.12 2.47 -10.58
CA ASP A 128 -6.59 1.68 -11.70
C ASP A 128 -5.15 2.06 -12.03
N GLN A 129 -4.85 3.36 -12.07
CA GLN A 129 -3.48 3.86 -12.28
C GLN A 129 -2.53 3.39 -11.17
N PHE A 130 -3.00 3.44 -9.92
CA PHE A 130 -2.23 2.94 -8.76
C PHE A 130 -1.98 1.43 -8.86
N ALA A 131 -3.02 0.63 -9.15
CA ALA A 131 -2.90 -0.82 -9.29
C ALA A 131 -1.93 -1.19 -10.43
N ALA A 132 -2.00 -0.49 -11.56
CA ALA A 132 -1.07 -0.68 -12.67
C ALA A 132 0.38 -0.35 -12.27
N ALA A 133 0.60 0.74 -11.52
CA ALA A 133 1.94 1.12 -11.04
C ALA A 133 2.52 0.08 -10.08
N ILE A 134 1.71 -0.44 -9.14
CA ILE A 134 2.12 -1.51 -8.23
C ILE A 134 2.45 -2.80 -9.00
N ALA A 135 1.64 -3.15 -10.00
CA ALA A 135 1.86 -4.37 -10.80
C ALA A 135 3.10 -4.28 -11.71
N ALA A 136 3.45 -3.07 -12.17
CA ALA A 136 4.59 -2.84 -13.05
C ALA A 136 5.93 -2.67 -12.29
N ALA A 137 5.88 -2.46 -10.98
CA ALA A 137 7.09 -2.22 -10.20
C ALA A 137 7.97 -3.49 -10.13
N ASP A 138 9.24 -3.33 -10.40
CA ASP A 138 10.29 -4.38 -10.44
C ASP A 138 11.17 -4.40 -9.18
N GLY A 139 10.91 -3.49 -8.23
CA GLY A 139 11.60 -3.39 -6.95
C GLY A 139 10.69 -2.81 -5.88
N LYS A 140 11.29 -2.20 -4.86
CA LYS A 140 10.50 -1.60 -3.78
C LYS A 140 9.82 -0.31 -4.25
N VAL A 141 8.67 -0.01 -3.66
CA VAL A 141 7.84 1.15 -3.98
C VAL A 141 7.75 2.09 -2.78
N LEU A 142 7.87 3.39 -3.04
CA LEU A 142 7.40 4.44 -2.14
C LEU A 142 6.06 4.97 -2.66
N LEU A 143 5.01 4.88 -1.85
CA LEU A 143 3.74 5.56 -2.05
C LEU A 143 3.66 6.75 -1.09
N HIS A 144 3.49 7.99 -1.59
CA HIS A 144 3.41 9.14 -0.72
C HIS A 144 2.37 10.18 -1.15
N CYS A 145 2.01 11.02 -0.19
CA CYS A 145 1.33 12.29 -0.41
C CYS A 145 1.91 13.33 0.56
N THR A 146 1.15 14.32 1.05
CA THR A 146 1.67 15.30 2.01
C THR A 146 1.94 14.68 3.39
N VAL A 147 0.96 13.96 3.96
CA VAL A 147 1.00 13.40 5.33
C VAL A 147 0.61 11.91 5.40
N ALA A 148 0.78 11.17 4.33
CA ALA A 148 0.35 9.78 4.15
C ALA A 148 -1.19 9.55 4.16
N TRP A 149 -2.01 10.57 4.30
CA TRP A 149 -3.46 10.41 4.40
C TRP A 149 -4.08 9.86 3.09
N ARG A 150 -3.88 10.52 1.93
CA ARG A 150 -4.34 10.01 0.62
C ARG A 150 -3.75 8.65 0.30
N ALA A 151 -2.46 8.46 0.64
CA ALA A 151 -1.75 7.21 0.44
C ALA A 151 -2.38 6.04 1.22
N SER A 152 -2.78 6.26 2.47
CA SER A 152 -3.48 5.25 3.27
C SER A 152 -4.85 4.89 2.70
N HIS A 153 -5.60 5.86 2.16
CA HIS A 153 -6.93 5.62 1.61
C HIS A 153 -6.89 4.84 0.29
N ILE A 154 -5.99 5.21 -0.64
CA ILE A 154 -5.87 4.45 -1.90
C ILE A 154 -5.30 3.04 -1.66
N TRP A 155 -4.40 2.88 -0.69
CA TRP A 155 -3.91 1.57 -0.28
C TRP A 155 -5.04 0.70 0.28
N ALA A 156 -5.91 1.24 1.16
CA ALA A 156 -7.07 0.52 1.66
C ALA A 156 -8.00 0.07 0.51
N ALA A 157 -8.30 0.97 -0.43
CA ALA A 157 -9.13 0.65 -1.59
C ALA A 157 -8.52 -0.46 -2.45
N TYR A 158 -7.21 -0.42 -2.69
CA TYR A 158 -6.47 -1.46 -3.39
C TYR A 158 -6.53 -2.81 -2.66
N LEU A 159 -6.33 -2.82 -1.35
CA LEU A 159 -6.44 -4.03 -0.54
C LEU A 159 -7.82 -4.69 -0.69
N ILE A 160 -8.88 -3.88 -0.64
CA ILE A 160 -10.27 -4.35 -0.75
C ILE A 160 -10.58 -4.88 -2.15
N ARG A 161 -10.24 -4.11 -3.20
CA ARG A 161 -10.62 -4.41 -4.58
C ARG A 161 -9.72 -5.44 -5.24
N ASP A 162 -8.40 -5.23 -5.15
CA ASP A 162 -7.42 -5.97 -5.95
C ASP A 162 -6.78 -7.14 -5.19
N ARG A 163 -6.79 -7.07 -3.85
CA ARG A 163 -6.21 -8.11 -3.00
C ARG A 163 -7.28 -8.94 -2.27
N ALA A 164 -8.56 -8.60 -2.43
CA ALA A 164 -9.70 -9.25 -1.78
C ALA A 164 -9.56 -9.33 -0.24
N VAL A 165 -8.86 -8.37 0.37
CA VAL A 165 -8.74 -8.27 1.82
C VAL A 165 -10.09 -7.84 2.39
N PRO A 166 -10.61 -8.48 3.46
CA PRO A 166 -11.84 -8.06 4.10
C PRO A 166 -11.79 -6.59 4.51
N VAL A 167 -12.90 -5.87 4.30
CA VAL A 167 -12.98 -4.42 4.54
C VAL A 167 -12.48 -4.03 5.92
N ALA A 168 -12.96 -4.71 6.98
CA ALA A 168 -12.56 -4.42 8.36
C ALA A 168 -11.04 -4.56 8.57
N THR A 169 -10.41 -5.57 7.96
CA THR A 169 -8.96 -5.79 8.02
C THR A 169 -8.20 -4.70 7.28
N ALA A 170 -8.61 -4.35 6.05
CA ALA A 170 -7.97 -3.30 5.27
C ALA A 170 -8.05 -1.93 6.00
N LEU A 171 -9.20 -1.61 6.59
CA LEU A 171 -9.37 -0.40 7.37
C LEU A 171 -8.50 -0.41 8.64
N ALA A 172 -8.43 -1.52 9.37
CA ALA A 172 -7.60 -1.64 10.57
C ALA A 172 -6.11 -1.42 10.24
N GLN A 173 -5.60 -2.09 9.21
CA GLN A 173 -4.22 -1.94 8.75
C GLN A 173 -3.90 -0.49 8.36
N THR A 174 -4.76 0.15 7.59
CA THR A 174 -4.49 1.50 7.08
C THR A 174 -4.73 2.62 8.10
N ARG A 175 -5.60 2.40 9.10
CA ARG A 175 -5.72 3.29 10.28
C ARG A 175 -4.43 3.35 11.09
N SER A 176 -3.67 2.26 11.16
CA SER A 176 -2.36 2.26 11.85
C SER A 176 -1.33 3.17 11.17
N ILE A 177 -1.53 3.52 9.88
CA ILE A 177 -0.69 4.48 9.16
C ILE A 177 -1.27 5.89 9.34
N ASN A 178 -2.29 6.26 8.58
CA ASN A 178 -2.94 7.57 8.67
C ASN A 178 -4.32 7.63 7.99
N LEU A 179 -5.01 6.51 7.83
CA LEU A 179 -6.41 6.53 7.39
C LEU A 179 -7.29 7.13 8.50
N ARG A 180 -8.24 7.97 8.13
CA ARG A 180 -9.26 8.53 9.01
C ARG A 180 -10.64 8.24 8.46
N ASP A 181 -11.58 7.92 9.34
CA ASP A 181 -12.95 7.55 8.95
C ASP A 181 -13.78 8.77 8.54
N GLU A 182 -13.39 9.95 9.00
CA GLU A 182 -14.09 11.20 8.71
C GLU A 182 -13.85 11.63 7.26
N ALA A 183 -14.92 12.00 6.57
CA ALA A 183 -14.81 12.59 5.24
C ALA A 183 -14.16 13.97 5.33
N PRO A 184 -13.12 14.26 4.55
CA PRO A 184 -12.50 15.56 4.57
C PRO A 184 -13.44 16.61 3.99
N PHE A 185 -13.51 17.76 4.62
CA PHE A 185 -14.20 18.96 4.09
C PHE A 185 -15.67 18.74 3.69
N GLY A 186 -16.41 17.87 4.40
CA GLY A 186 -17.81 17.58 4.13
C GLY A 186 -18.09 16.84 2.82
N GLY A 187 -17.06 16.22 2.23
CA GLY A 187 -17.13 15.52 0.97
C GLY A 187 -17.25 14.00 1.09
N GLN A 188 -17.08 13.34 -0.03
CA GLN A 188 -17.13 11.90 -0.15
C GLN A 188 -15.93 11.25 0.57
N GLN A 189 -16.17 10.13 1.23
CA GLN A 189 -15.11 9.27 1.75
C GLN A 189 -14.22 8.78 0.59
N PRO A 190 -12.88 9.01 0.63
CA PRO A 190 -12.02 8.66 -0.49
C PRO A 190 -12.08 7.19 -0.89
N ILE A 191 -12.18 6.26 0.07
CA ILE A 191 -12.27 4.83 -0.24
C ILE A 191 -13.54 4.52 -1.04
N GLU A 192 -14.68 5.10 -0.67
CA GLU A 192 -15.94 4.93 -1.40
C GLU A 192 -15.84 5.49 -2.81
N GLY A 193 -15.18 6.63 -2.96
CA GLY A 193 -14.89 7.21 -4.27
C GLY A 193 -14.02 6.30 -5.14
N PHE A 194 -12.93 5.79 -4.61
CA PHE A 194 -12.04 4.85 -5.32
C PHE A 194 -12.76 3.56 -5.72
N LEU A 195 -13.62 3.04 -4.86
CA LEU A 195 -14.33 1.79 -5.11
C LEU A 195 -15.62 1.99 -5.92
N GLY A 196 -16.11 3.23 -6.08
CA GLY A 196 -17.37 3.54 -6.73
C GLY A 196 -18.60 2.94 -6.02
N ARG A 197 -18.48 2.68 -4.71
CA ARG A 197 -19.57 2.13 -3.87
C ARG A 197 -19.43 2.54 -2.42
N THR A 198 -20.53 2.49 -1.67
CA THR A 198 -20.54 2.74 -0.23
C THR A 198 -19.88 1.62 0.55
N ILE A 199 -19.32 1.98 1.71
CA ILE A 199 -18.67 1.07 2.67
C ILE A 199 -19.36 1.24 4.03
N PRO A 200 -20.35 0.39 4.37
CA PRO A 200 -21.12 0.52 5.60
C PRO A 200 -20.27 0.56 6.89
N GLU A 201 -19.11 -0.06 6.86
CA GLU A 201 -18.16 -0.07 7.98
C GLU A 201 -17.55 1.31 8.28
N LEU A 202 -17.54 2.24 7.31
CA LEU A 202 -17.11 3.63 7.50
C LEU A 202 -18.23 4.52 8.08
N ALA A 203 -19.50 4.15 7.85
CA ALA A 203 -20.64 4.89 8.33
C ALA A 203 -20.99 4.62 9.80
N LYS A 204 -20.35 3.64 10.45
CA LYS A 204 -20.64 3.32 11.85
C LYS A 204 -19.96 4.34 12.78
N PRO A 205 -20.73 5.07 13.62
CA PRO A 205 -20.13 5.86 14.68
C PRO A 205 -19.37 4.94 15.63
N LYS A 206 -18.22 5.43 16.10
CA LYS A 206 -17.44 4.77 17.17
C LYS A 206 -18.18 4.83 18.49
#